data_bc5cdc9662abb1ff55495d26a8faa89c
#
_entry.id   bc5cdc9662abb1ff55495d26a8faa89c
#
_cell.length_a   1.000
_cell.length_b   1.000
_cell.length_c   1.000
_cell.angle_alpha   90.00
_cell.angle_beta   90.00
_cell.angle_gamma   90.00
#
_symmetry.space_group_name_H-M   'P 1'
#
loop_
_entity.id
_entity.type
_entity.pdbx_description
1 polymer ?
#
loop_
_entity_poly.entity_id
_entity_poly.type
_entity_poly.pdbx_seq_one_letter_code
_entity_poly.pdbx_strand_id
1 'polypeptide(L)'
;DTLYDQQQPFRNAMTKIFPNVATEDMHELYLRFRHHSDETFPKVLANEWSLDFMRFFRMNETLKDLNYPGISQEEGKIFQQVYEEELDNITMHPEVTKLLDTLQEKEIPMGIITNGPTDHQFKKVKQLNLEKWVPSQNIIISQSTGFQKPEKEIFDLACNQFCMEPEHTLYVGDSYDNDIVGARNGGWHSLWFNHRSRELPSCQPASHLAEVTCFTELCPTVEKLFNL
;
A
#
# COMPACT_ATOMS: atom_id res chain seq x y z
N ASP A 1 0.94 -1.55 1.39
CA ASP A 1 1.42 -2.13 2.66
C ASP A 1 1.74 -3.63 2.52
N THR A 2 1.73 -4.12 1.26
CA THR A 2 1.95 -5.55 0.97
C THR A 2 3.44 -5.86 0.76
N LEU A 3 4.16 -5.03 -0.02
CA LEU A 3 5.57 -5.29 -0.36
C LEU A 3 6.56 -4.68 0.64
N TYR A 4 6.17 -3.61 1.32
CA TYR A 4 6.98 -2.90 2.31
C TYR A 4 6.07 -2.25 3.36
N ASP A 5 6.63 -1.94 4.53
CA ASP A 5 5.91 -1.23 5.59
C ASP A 5 5.69 0.24 5.20
N GLN A 6 4.48 0.58 4.73
CA GLN A 6 4.12 1.95 4.34
C GLN A 6 4.17 2.95 5.50
N GLN A 7 4.11 2.49 6.74
CA GLN A 7 4.24 3.34 7.91
C GLN A 7 5.70 3.73 8.19
N GLN A 8 6.67 2.94 7.72
CA GLN A 8 8.08 3.16 8.03
C GLN A 8 8.58 4.57 7.63
N PRO A 9 8.34 5.09 6.41
CA PRO A 9 8.76 6.44 6.06
C PRO A 9 8.15 7.52 6.96
N PHE A 10 6.87 7.38 7.29
CA PHE A 10 6.21 8.30 8.21
C PHE A 10 6.83 8.25 9.61
N ARG A 11 7.01 7.06 10.17
CA ARG A 11 7.61 6.85 11.50
C ARG A 11 9.03 7.42 11.55
N ASN A 12 9.83 7.19 10.53
CA ASN A 12 11.19 7.71 10.45
C ASN A 12 11.19 9.25 10.42
N ALA A 13 10.34 9.86 9.61
CA ALA A 13 10.19 11.31 9.55
C ALA A 13 9.70 11.88 10.89
N MET A 14 8.70 11.26 11.51
CA MET A 14 8.19 11.64 12.83
C MET A 14 9.29 11.62 13.89
N THR A 15 10.05 10.54 13.96
CA THR A 15 11.14 10.39 14.95
C THR A 15 12.23 11.45 14.77
N LYS A 16 12.52 11.84 13.51
CA LYS A 16 13.54 12.87 13.21
C LYS A 16 13.06 14.28 13.54
N ILE A 17 11.82 14.61 13.27
CA ILE A 17 11.30 15.98 13.36
C ILE A 17 10.56 16.23 14.67
N PHE A 18 9.87 15.21 15.19
CA PHE A 18 9.06 15.29 16.41
C PHE A 18 9.47 14.23 17.45
N PRO A 19 10.72 14.29 17.97
CA PRO A 19 11.27 13.24 18.85
C PRO A 19 10.52 13.09 20.20
N ASN A 20 9.70 14.07 20.57
CA ASN A 20 8.90 14.05 21.79
C ASN A 20 7.52 13.36 21.63
N VAL A 21 7.18 12.93 20.43
CA VAL A 21 5.96 12.16 20.16
C VAL A 21 6.14 10.72 20.64
N ALA A 22 5.17 10.22 21.38
CA ALA A 22 5.23 8.87 21.93
C ALA A 22 5.24 7.79 20.85
N THR A 23 6.05 6.76 21.04
CA THR A 23 6.19 5.68 20.04
C THR A 23 4.90 4.88 19.90
N GLU A 24 4.15 4.71 20.97
CA GLU A 24 2.84 4.05 21.01
C GLU A 24 1.78 4.73 20.14
N ASP A 25 1.89 6.04 19.95
CA ASP A 25 0.94 6.82 19.16
C ASP A 25 1.24 6.79 17.65
N MET A 26 2.41 6.29 17.23
CA MET A 26 2.86 6.34 15.83
C MET A 26 1.90 5.67 14.85
N HIS A 27 1.26 4.59 15.25
CA HIS A 27 0.30 3.91 14.39
C HIS A 27 -0.97 4.76 14.18
N GLU A 28 -1.55 5.27 15.26
CA GLU A 28 -2.76 6.11 15.17
C GLU A 28 -2.46 7.41 14.44
N LEU A 29 -1.33 8.07 14.71
CA LEU A 29 -0.88 9.24 13.95
C LEU A 29 -0.77 8.95 12.45
N TYR A 30 -0.23 7.81 12.07
CA TYR A 30 -0.17 7.41 10.66
C TYR A 30 -1.56 7.25 10.05
N LEU A 31 -2.51 6.64 10.76
CA LEU A 31 -3.88 6.48 10.28
C LEU A 31 -4.56 7.84 10.10
N ARG A 32 -4.40 8.78 11.05
CA ARG A 32 -4.93 10.16 10.95
C ARG A 32 -4.27 10.91 9.79
N PHE A 33 -2.96 10.78 9.64
CA PHE A 33 -2.24 11.39 8.52
C PHE A 33 -2.75 10.92 7.16
N ARG A 34 -3.06 9.63 7.02
CA ARG A 34 -3.67 9.08 5.81
C ARG A 34 -5.09 9.59 5.63
N HIS A 35 -5.90 9.56 6.67
CA HIS A 35 -7.27 10.07 6.66
C HIS A 35 -7.33 11.53 6.19
N HIS A 36 -6.57 12.43 6.81
CA HIS A 36 -6.51 13.82 6.39
C HIS A 36 -5.99 14.00 4.95
N SER A 37 -5.10 13.14 4.49
CA SER A 37 -4.69 13.15 3.08
C SER A 37 -5.85 12.82 2.15
N ASP A 38 -6.58 11.75 2.44
CA ASP A 38 -7.67 11.25 1.59
C ASP A 38 -8.85 12.25 1.55
N GLU A 39 -9.18 12.88 2.69
CA GLU A 39 -10.22 13.91 2.78
C GLU A 39 -9.87 15.22 2.05
N THR A 40 -8.59 15.61 2.05
CA THR A 40 -8.20 16.95 1.57
C THR A 40 -7.61 16.95 0.16
N PHE A 41 -7.15 15.82 -0.34
CA PHE A 41 -6.61 15.72 -1.70
C PHE A 41 -7.62 16.12 -2.79
N PRO A 42 -8.94 15.81 -2.70
CA PRO A 42 -9.94 16.31 -3.64
C PRO A 42 -9.96 17.83 -3.76
N LYS A 43 -9.69 18.58 -2.67
CA LYS A 43 -9.62 20.06 -2.70
C LYS A 43 -8.43 20.57 -3.51
N VAL A 44 -7.32 19.83 -3.52
CA VAL A 44 -6.16 20.13 -4.36
C VAL A 44 -6.50 19.89 -5.84
N LEU A 45 -7.18 18.79 -6.14
CA LEU A 45 -7.63 18.50 -7.50
C LEU A 45 -8.63 19.51 -8.03
N ALA A 46 -9.48 20.05 -7.16
CA ALA A 46 -10.43 21.13 -7.48
C ALA A 46 -9.77 22.52 -7.55
N ASN A 47 -8.45 22.65 -7.33
CA ASN A 47 -7.72 23.91 -7.21
C ASN A 47 -8.22 24.86 -6.10
N GLU A 48 -8.90 24.33 -5.09
CA GLU A 48 -9.32 25.09 -3.91
C GLU A 48 -8.17 25.32 -2.93
N TRP A 49 -7.29 24.32 -2.81
CA TRP A 49 -6.11 24.35 -1.96
C TRP A 49 -4.83 24.15 -2.75
N SER A 50 -3.75 24.82 -2.32
CA SER A 50 -2.42 24.46 -2.81
C SER A 50 -1.97 23.12 -2.17
N LEU A 51 -1.13 22.39 -2.88
CA LEU A 51 -0.55 21.15 -2.37
C LEU A 51 0.24 21.36 -1.06
N ASP A 52 0.98 22.47 -0.97
CA ASP A 52 1.75 22.83 0.22
C ASP A 52 0.86 23.11 1.43
N PHE A 53 -0.28 23.78 1.21
CA PHE A 53 -1.24 24.03 2.29
C PHE A 53 -1.86 22.71 2.76
N MET A 54 -2.24 21.82 1.85
CA MET A 54 -2.79 20.50 2.20
C MET A 54 -1.77 19.67 2.99
N ARG A 55 -0.50 19.66 2.58
CA ARG A 55 0.59 18.95 3.27
C ARG A 55 0.81 19.46 4.68
N PHE A 56 0.80 20.77 4.87
CA PHE A 56 0.83 21.40 6.20
C PHE A 56 -0.40 21.02 7.02
N PHE A 57 -1.60 21.23 6.46
CA PHE A 57 -2.88 20.99 7.14
C PHE A 57 -2.96 19.55 7.67
N ARG A 58 -2.72 18.55 6.81
CA ARG A 58 -2.81 17.16 7.22
C ARG A 58 -1.88 16.83 8.40
N MET A 59 -0.65 17.35 8.39
CA MET A 59 0.29 17.07 9.48
C MET A 59 -0.09 17.80 10.77
N ASN A 60 -0.52 19.05 10.65
CA ASN A 60 -0.98 19.84 11.78
C ASN A 60 -2.20 19.22 12.47
N GLU A 61 -3.21 18.81 11.70
CA GLU A 61 -4.42 18.19 12.25
C GLU A 61 -4.12 16.77 12.78
N THR A 62 -3.24 16.01 12.13
CA THR A 62 -2.76 14.72 12.63
C THR A 62 -2.23 14.81 14.06
N LEU A 63 -1.39 15.80 14.34
CA LEU A 63 -0.84 16.01 15.68
C LEU A 63 -1.91 16.43 16.68
N LYS A 64 -2.80 17.34 16.28
CA LYS A 64 -3.89 17.83 17.14
C LYS A 64 -4.90 16.76 17.51
N ASP A 65 -5.19 15.82 16.61
CA ASP A 65 -6.12 14.71 16.85
C ASP A 65 -5.70 13.86 18.06
N LEU A 66 -4.39 13.79 18.33
CA LEU A 66 -3.84 13.08 19.48
C LEU A 66 -3.36 14.06 20.59
N ASN A 67 -3.86 15.30 20.59
CA ASN A 67 -3.55 16.34 21.59
C ASN A 67 -2.07 16.77 21.65
N TYR A 68 -1.31 16.57 20.59
CA TYR A 68 0.01 17.16 20.44
C TYR A 68 -0.09 18.63 20.02
N PRO A 69 0.91 19.46 20.30
CA PRO A 69 0.96 20.83 19.80
C PRO A 69 0.86 20.88 18.28
N GLY A 70 0.10 21.84 17.77
CA GLY A 70 0.11 22.16 16.36
C GLY A 70 1.47 22.69 15.90
N ILE A 71 1.68 22.70 14.59
CA ILE A 71 2.94 23.10 13.96
C ILE A 71 2.78 24.36 13.11
N SER A 72 3.88 25.04 12.85
CA SER A 72 3.96 26.12 11.87
C SER A 72 4.00 25.57 10.45
N GLN A 73 3.73 26.43 9.46
CA GLN A 73 3.86 26.04 8.05
C GLN A 73 5.30 25.64 7.67
N GLU A 74 6.29 26.25 8.31
CA GLU A 74 7.70 25.91 8.09
C GLU A 74 8.05 24.51 8.61
N GLU A 75 7.61 24.17 9.82
CA GLU A 75 7.78 22.82 10.37
C GLU A 75 7.06 21.77 9.49
N GLY A 76 5.87 22.10 8.97
CA GLY A 76 5.15 21.25 8.03
C GLY A 76 5.92 21.00 6.73
N LYS A 77 6.62 22.01 6.20
CA LYS A 77 7.49 21.86 5.03
C LYS A 77 8.71 21.00 5.33
N ILE A 78 9.37 21.23 6.46
CA ILE A 78 10.53 20.43 6.89
C ILE A 78 10.13 18.95 7.07
N PHE A 79 9.00 18.70 7.74
CA PHE A 79 8.48 17.33 7.87
C PHE A 79 8.22 16.71 6.50
N GLN A 80 7.56 17.43 5.60
CA GLN A 80 7.23 16.92 4.26
C GLN A 80 8.50 16.57 3.47
N GLN A 81 9.53 17.40 3.54
CA GLN A 81 10.81 17.13 2.88
C GLN A 81 11.44 15.85 3.42
N VAL A 82 11.54 15.70 4.73
CA VAL A 82 12.11 14.49 5.35
C VAL A 82 11.25 13.26 5.03
N TYR A 83 9.93 13.40 5.02
CA TYR A 83 9.03 12.30 4.65
C TYR A 83 9.22 11.85 3.19
N GLU A 84 9.44 12.79 2.26
CA GLU A 84 9.76 12.48 0.86
C GLU A 84 11.12 11.81 0.71
N GLU A 85 12.14 12.26 1.47
CA GLU A 85 13.44 11.60 1.52
C GLU A 85 13.32 10.13 2.04
N GLU A 86 12.50 9.90 3.06
CA GLU A 86 12.24 8.55 3.56
C GLU A 86 11.45 7.68 2.55
N LEU A 87 10.53 8.27 1.79
CA LEU A 87 9.83 7.57 0.70
C LEU A 87 10.78 7.16 -0.43
N ASP A 88 11.81 7.95 -0.70
CA ASP A 88 12.84 7.63 -1.69
C ASP A 88 13.84 6.55 -1.18
N ASN A 89 13.76 6.17 0.11
CA ASN A 89 14.60 5.15 0.73
C ASN A 89 13.82 3.90 1.21
N ILE A 90 12.60 3.69 0.71
CA ILE A 90 11.84 2.49 1.06
C ILE A 90 12.56 1.22 0.61
N THR A 91 12.44 0.17 1.42
CA THR A 91 13.01 -1.14 1.14
C THR A 91 11.94 -2.22 1.26
N MET A 92 12.04 -3.23 0.40
CA MET A 92 11.15 -4.39 0.48
C MET A 92 11.41 -5.18 1.77
N HIS A 93 10.37 -5.73 2.36
CA HIS A 93 10.54 -6.62 3.50
C HIS A 93 11.30 -7.89 3.08
N PRO A 94 12.29 -8.37 3.86
CA PRO A 94 13.10 -9.54 3.48
C PRO A 94 12.28 -10.79 3.16
N GLU A 95 11.20 -11.06 3.92
CA GLU A 95 10.34 -12.22 3.66
C GLU A 95 9.53 -12.08 2.35
N VAL A 96 9.20 -10.86 1.94
CA VAL A 96 8.58 -10.61 0.64
C VAL A 96 9.59 -10.83 -0.48
N THR A 97 10.82 -10.38 -0.30
CA THR A 97 11.92 -10.65 -1.26
C THR A 97 12.10 -12.16 -1.43
N LYS A 98 12.14 -12.90 -0.33
CA LYS A 98 12.24 -14.37 -0.34
C LYS A 98 11.09 -15.02 -1.09
N LEU A 99 9.84 -14.58 -0.84
CA LEU A 99 8.68 -15.07 -1.57
C LEU A 99 8.80 -14.84 -3.07
N LEU A 100 9.15 -13.62 -3.48
CA LEU A 100 9.30 -13.30 -4.92
C LEU A 100 10.43 -14.10 -5.57
N ASP A 101 11.57 -14.31 -4.88
CA ASP A 101 12.66 -15.16 -5.36
C ASP A 101 12.17 -16.62 -5.52
N THR A 102 11.44 -17.17 -4.54
CA THR A 102 10.87 -18.53 -4.61
C THR A 102 9.91 -18.67 -5.80
N LEU A 103 8.99 -17.71 -5.97
CA LEU A 103 8.03 -17.75 -7.09
C LEU A 103 8.74 -17.66 -8.44
N GLN A 104 9.80 -16.85 -8.54
CA GLN A 104 10.61 -16.74 -9.76
C GLN A 104 11.37 -18.05 -10.07
N GLU A 105 11.98 -18.68 -9.06
CA GLU A 105 12.66 -19.97 -9.21
C GLU A 105 11.72 -21.10 -9.65
N LYS A 106 10.45 -21.01 -9.25
CA LYS A 106 9.39 -21.95 -9.63
C LYS A 106 8.67 -21.58 -10.92
N GLU A 107 9.13 -20.54 -11.60
CA GLU A 107 8.53 -20.04 -12.85
C GLU A 107 7.04 -19.68 -12.71
N ILE A 108 6.59 -19.29 -11.51
CA ILE A 108 5.21 -18.82 -11.29
C ILE A 108 5.07 -17.41 -11.85
N PRO A 109 4.15 -17.16 -12.79
CA PRO A 109 3.93 -15.83 -13.34
C PRO A 109 3.47 -14.84 -12.28
N MET A 110 4.04 -13.64 -12.28
CA MET A 110 3.72 -12.59 -11.31
C MET A 110 3.26 -11.31 -11.99
N GLY A 111 2.35 -10.58 -11.33
CA GLY A 111 1.89 -9.25 -11.73
C GLY A 111 1.61 -8.36 -10.54
N ILE A 112 1.54 -7.06 -10.77
CA ILE A 112 1.26 -6.04 -9.75
C ILE A 112 0.10 -5.16 -10.19
N ILE A 113 -0.86 -4.94 -9.28
CA ILE A 113 -1.93 -3.95 -9.43
C ILE A 113 -1.85 -2.99 -8.25
N THR A 114 -1.62 -1.70 -8.51
CA THR A 114 -1.51 -0.69 -7.47
C THR A 114 -2.38 0.53 -7.74
N ASN A 115 -3.14 0.97 -6.72
CA ASN A 115 -3.89 2.22 -6.79
C ASN A 115 -3.00 3.42 -6.51
N GLY A 116 -3.16 4.49 -7.29
CA GLY A 116 -2.53 5.77 -7.05
C GLY A 116 -2.01 6.49 -8.30
N PRO A 117 -1.39 7.67 -8.10
CA PRO A 117 -0.80 8.44 -9.18
C PRO A 117 0.37 7.69 -9.85
N THR A 118 0.40 7.74 -11.20
CA THR A 118 1.36 6.98 -12.01
C THR A 118 2.80 7.26 -11.60
N ASP A 119 3.21 8.52 -11.56
CA ASP A 119 4.58 8.89 -11.25
C ASP A 119 5.00 8.45 -9.84
N HIS A 120 4.08 8.60 -8.88
CA HIS A 120 4.35 8.23 -7.49
C HIS A 120 4.49 6.71 -7.31
N GLN A 121 3.62 5.90 -7.94
CA GLN A 121 3.72 4.45 -7.85
C GLN A 121 4.91 3.91 -8.67
N PHE A 122 5.21 4.54 -9.82
CA PHE A 122 6.35 4.15 -10.64
C PHE A 122 7.69 4.39 -9.91
N LYS A 123 7.84 5.48 -9.15
CA LYS A 123 9.01 5.68 -8.28
C LYS A 123 9.20 4.51 -7.30
N LYS A 124 8.10 4.03 -6.67
CA LYS A 124 8.17 2.86 -5.77
C LYS A 124 8.55 1.57 -6.49
N VAL A 125 8.04 1.35 -7.70
CA VAL A 125 8.43 0.21 -8.54
C VAL A 125 9.95 0.20 -8.77
N LYS A 126 10.52 1.35 -9.10
CA LYS A 126 11.95 1.52 -9.30
C LYS A 126 12.74 1.37 -8.01
N GLN A 127 12.30 2.04 -6.94
CA GLN A 127 12.99 2.00 -5.64
C GLN A 127 13.03 0.58 -5.05
N LEU A 128 11.95 -0.17 -5.17
CA LEU A 128 11.88 -1.57 -4.72
C LEU A 128 12.47 -2.57 -5.74
N ASN A 129 12.99 -2.08 -6.88
CA ASN A 129 13.57 -2.91 -7.94
C ASN A 129 12.65 -4.07 -8.38
N LEU A 130 11.33 -3.79 -8.49
CA LEU A 130 10.32 -4.83 -8.75
C LEU A 130 10.48 -5.48 -10.13
N GLU A 131 11.09 -4.80 -11.08
CA GLU A 131 11.36 -5.32 -12.43
C GLU A 131 12.33 -6.52 -12.43
N LYS A 132 13.01 -6.79 -11.30
CA LYS A 132 13.78 -8.03 -11.11
C LYS A 132 12.88 -9.28 -11.20
N TRP A 133 11.66 -9.20 -10.70
CA TRP A 133 10.74 -10.34 -10.59
C TRP A 133 9.51 -10.23 -11.50
N VAL A 134 9.05 -9.00 -11.74
CA VAL A 134 7.80 -8.74 -12.46
C VAL A 134 8.11 -7.93 -13.70
N PRO A 135 7.85 -8.48 -14.91
CA PRO A 135 8.03 -7.73 -16.16
C PRO A 135 7.23 -6.43 -16.15
N SER A 136 7.77 -5.35 -16.71
CA SER A 136 7.13 -4.02 -16.69
C SER A 136 5.71 -4.03 -17.26
N GLN A 137 5.44 -4.87 -18.28
CA GLN A 137 4.10 -5.05 -18.83
C GLN A 137 3.13 -5.73 -17.86
N ASN A 138 3.61 -6.37 -16.80
CA ASN A 138 2.78 -6.99 -15.75
C ASN A 138 2.62 -6.08 -14.52
N ILE A 139 2.83 -4.77 -14.68
CA ILE A 139 2.62 -3.76 -13.62
C ILE A 139 1.52 -2.81 -14.07
N ILE A 140 0.41 -2.79 -13.35
CA ILE A 140 -0.74 -1.92 -13.59
C ILE A 140 -0.83 -0.88 -12.47
N ILE A 141 -0.85 0.39 -12.87
CA ILE A 141 -1.08 1.53 -11.97
C ILE A 141 -2.43 2.15 -12.33
N SER A 142 -3.34 2.24 -11.38
CA SER A 142 -4.75 2.60 -11.60
C SER A 142 -4.95 3.90 -12.39
N GLN A 143 -4.21 4.96 -12.10
CA GLN A 143 -4.36 6.24 -12.80
C GLN A 143 -4.15 6.13 -14.32
N SER A 144 -3.28 5.24 -14.78
CA SER A 144 -3.01 5.07 -16.21
C SER A 144 -4.08 4.28 -16.96
N THR A 145 -5.02 3.63 -16.24
CA THR A 145 -6.03 2.74 -16.82
C THR A 145 -7.44 3.32 -16.81
N GLY A 146 -7.69 4.32 -15.95
CA GLY A 146 -9.03 4.82 -15.66
C GLY A 146 -9.85 3.94 -14.71
N PHE A 147 -9.33 2.79 -14.28
CA PHE A 147 -9.95 1.87 -13.32
C PHE A 147 -9.09 1.75 -12.08
N GLN A 148 -9.71 1.42 -10.94
CA GLN A 148 -9.00 1.24 -9.68
C GLN A 148 -9.60 0.07 -8.87
N LYS A 149 -8.82 -0.53 -7.99
CA LYS A 149 -9.34 -1.49 -7.03
C LYS A 149 -10.33 -0.79 -6.08
N PRO A 150 -11.48 -1.37 -5.74
CA PRO A 150 -11.91 -2.76 -5.97
C PRO A 150 -12.74 -2.99 -7.25
N GLU A 151 -12.71 -2.10 -8.23
CA GLU A 151 -13.47 -2.23 -9.47
C GLU A 151 -13.03 -3.49 -10.23
N LYS A 152 -14.01 -4.28 -10.71
CA LYS A 152 -13.76 -5.53 -11.44
C LYS A 152 -12.90 -5.30 -12.69
N GLU A 153 -13.09 -4.17 -13.35
CA GLU A 153 -12.48 -3.78 -14.61
C GLU A 153 -10.94 -3.78 -14.55
N ILE A 154 -10.35 -3.40 -13.40
CA ILE A 154 -8.88 -3.43 -13.27
C ILE A 154 -8.34 -4.86 -13.17
N PHE A 155 -9.12 -5.79 -12.57
CA PHE A 155 -8.77 -7.22 -12.51
C PHE A 155 -8.95 -7.90 -13.86
N ASP A 156 -10.02 -7.58 -14.60
CA ASP A 156 -10.23 -8.06 -15.98
C ASP A 156 -9.11 -7.58 -16.92
N LEU A 157 -8.70 -6.30 -16.76
CA LEU A 157 -7.55 -5.76 -17.49
C LEU A 157 -6.26 -6.54 -17.18
N ALA A 158 -6.04 -6.85 -15.90
CA ALA A 158 -4.87 -7.61 -15.47
C ALA A 158 -4.86 -9.04 -16.02
N CYS A 159 -6.00 -9.74 -16.02
CA CYS A 159 -6.12 -11.06 -16.64
C CYS A 159 -5.67 -11.02 -18.11
N ASN A 160 -6.19 -10.06 -18.86
CA ASN A 160 -5.87 -9.93 -20.28
C ASN A 160 -4.39 -9.57 -20.51
N GLN A 161 -3.88 -8.60 -19.74
CA GLN A 161 -2.53 -8.05 -19.93
C GLN A 161 -1.44 -9.03 -19.45
N PHE A 162 -1.70 -9.74 -18.33
CA PHE A 162 -0.75 -10.69 -17.74
C PHE A 162 -0.90 -12.11 -18.29
N CYS A 163 -1.92 -12.36 -19.14
CA CYS A 163 -2.28 -13.69 -19.62
C CYS A 163 -2.53 -14.69 -18.49
N MET A 164 -3.28 -14.25 -17.47
CA MET A 164 -3.65 -15.05 -16.29
C MET A 164 -5.14 -15.40 -16.33
N GLU A 165 -5.47 -16.59 -15.85
CA GLU A 165 -6.87 -17.02 -15.70
C GLU A 165 -7.34 -16.78 -14.25
N PRO A 166 -8.52 -16.19 -14.06
CA PRO A 166 -9.02 -15.80 -12.72
C PRO A 166 -8.99 -16.92 -11.69
N GLU A 167 -9.51 -18.09 -12.06
CA GLU A 167 -9.63 -19.28 -11.21
C GLU A 167 -8.29 -19.91 -10.82
N HIS A 168 -7.20 -19.54 -11.52
CA HIS A 168 -5.85 -20.03 -11.25
C HIS A 168 -4.94 -18.91 -10.70
N THR A 169 -5.51 -17.75 -10.38
CA THR A 169 -4.75 -16.57 -9.91
C THR A 169 -5.02 -16.29 -8.44
N LEU A 170 -3.94 -16.11 -7.67
CA LEU A 170 -3.99 -15.68 -6.28
C LEU A 170 -3.59 -14.21 -6.17
N TYR A 171 -4.47 -13.39 -5.63
CA TYR A 171 -4.17 -12.01 -5.26
C TYR A 171 -3.73 -11.94 -3.79
N VAL A 172 -2.59 -11.32 -3.53
CA VAL A 172 -2.07 -11.07 -2.18
C VAL A 172 -2.14 -9.58 -1.89
N GLY A 173 -2.88 -9.17 -0.87
CA GLY A 173 -3.02 -7.76 -0.53
C GLY A 173 -3.41 -7.50 0.91
N ASP A 174 -3.22 -6.26 1.38
CA ASP A 174 -3.46 -5.86 2.77
C ASP A 174 -4.80 -5.12 2.98
N SER A 175 -5.36 -4.52 1.94
CA SER A 175 -6.63 -3.81 2.01
C SER A 175 -7.80 -4.75 1.77
N TYR A 176 -8.61 -5.02 2.80
CA TYR A 176 -9.73 -5.95 2.64
C TYR A 176 -10.67 -5.53 1.51
N ASP A 177 -11.11 -4.26 1.49
CA ASP A 177 -12.05 -3.76 0.48
C ASP A 177 -11.43 -3.70 -0.92
N ASN A 178 -10.23 -3.12 -1.05
CA ASN A 178 -9.61 -2.96 -2.37
C ASN A 178 -9.07 -4.27 -2.93
N ASP A 179 -8.40 -5.07 -2.09
CA ASP A 179 -7.64 -6.23 -2.55
C ASP A 179 -8.48 -7.51 -2.49
N ILE A 180 -9.12 -7.80 -1.35
CA ILE A 180 -9.83 -9.06 -1.15
C ILE A 180 -11.19 -9.04 -1.85
N VAL A 181 -11.99 -7.99 -1.60
CA VAL A 181 -13.27 -7.81 -2.27
C VAL A 181 -13.07 -7.60 -3.77
N GLY A 182 -12.08 -6.80 -4.16
CA GLY A 182 -11.76 -6.56 -5.56
C GLY A 182 -11.36 -7.84 -6.30
N ALA A 183 -10.46 -8.64 -5.75
CA ALA A 183 -10.04 -9.94 -6.31
C ALA A 183 -11.25 -10.88 -6.48
N ARG A 184 -12.09 -11.01 -5.45
CA ARG A 184 -13.33 -11.79 -5.54
C ARG A 184 -14.24 -11.31 -6.66
N ASN A 185 -14.42 -9.99 -6.81
CA ASN A 185 -15.25 -9.42 -7.88
C ASN A 185 -14.69 -9.73 -9.27
N GLY A 186 -13.36 -9.82 -9.40
CA GLY A 186 -12.66 -10.28 -10.60
C GLY A 186 -12.66 -11.80 -10.81
N GLY A 187 -13.19 -12.58 -9.85
CA GLY A 187 -13.19 -14.05 -9.91
C GLY A 187 -11.86 -14.69 -9.50
N TRP A 188 -10.95 -13.92 -8.88
CA TRP A 188 -9.66 -14.39 -8.41
C TRP A 188 -9.72 -14.95 -7.00
N HIS A 189 -8.81 -15.86 -6.68
CA HIS A 189 -8.53 -16.21 -5.30
C HIS A 189 -7.78 -15.09 -4.60
N SER A 190 -7.91 -15.01 -3.26
CA SER A 190 -7.20 -14.00 -2.49
C SER A 190 -6.62 -14.53 -1.20
N LEU A 191 -5.48 -13.95 -0.80
CA LEU A 191 -4.85 -14.08 0.51
C LEU A 191 -4.85 -12.69 1.15
N TRP A 192 -5.47 -12.59 2.32
CA TRP A 192 -5.47 -11.35 3.09
C TRP A 192 -4.19 -11.26 3.94
N PHE A 193 -3.31 -10.31 3.56
CA PHE A 193 -2.10 -10.03 4.31
C PHE A 193 -2.40 -8.98 5.39
N ASN A 194 -2.98 -9.43 6.50
CA ASN A 194 -3.48 -8.60 7.60
C ASN A 194 -2.43 -8.33 8.69
N HIS A 195 -1.21 -7.95 8.32
CA HIS A 195 -0.12 -7.69 9.28
C HIS A 195 -0.37 -6.47 10.21
N ARG A 196 -1.44 -5.71 9.97
CA ARG A 196 -1.90 -4.61 10.84
C ARG A 196 -3.03 -5.03 11.78
N SER A 197 -3.40 -6.30 11.82
CA SER A 197 -4.49 -6.83 12.68
C SER A 197 -5.79 -6.03 12.55
N ARG A 198 -6.15 -5.66 11.32
CA ARG A 198 -7.41 -4.96 11.05
C ARG A 198 -8.58 -5.91 11.28
N GLU A 199 -9.67 -5.38 11.83
CA GLU A 199 -10.89 -6.16 11.98
C GLU A 199 -11.54 -6.43 10.62
N LEU A 200 -12.11 -7.63 10.48
CA LEU A 200 -12.93 -7.96 9.31
C LEU A 200 -14.17 -7.08 9.31
N PRO A 201 -14.49 -6.39 8.21
CA PRO A 201 -15.71 -5.58 8.13
C PRO A 201 -16.94 -6.42 8.46
N SER A 202 -17.72 -6.02 9.46
CA SER A 202 -18.82 -6.79 10.05
C SER A 202 -19.95 -7.14 9.06
N CYS A 203 -20.04 -6.45 7.93
CA CYS A 203 -21.03 -6.67 6.88
C CYS A 203 -20.56 -7.56 5.73
N GLN A 204 -19.33 -8.06 5.76
CA GLN A 204 -18.76 -8.85 4.67
C GLN A 204 -18.40 -10.27 5.14
N PRO A 205 -18.81 -11.32 4.38
CA PRO A 205 -18.36 -12.67 4.67
C PRO A 205 -16.86 -12.79 4.34
N ALA A 206 -16.15 -13.58 5.12
CA ALA A 206 -14.79 -13.96 4.79
C ALA A 206 -14.77 -14.62 3.39
N SER A 207 -14.01 -14.06 2.48
CA SER A 207 -13.98 -14.49 1.07
C SER A 207 -12.57 -14.76 0.55
N HIS A 208 -11.58 -14.76 1.46
CA HIS A 208 -10.18 -15.09 1.17
C HIS A 208 -9.89 -16.56 1.47
N LEU A 209 -8.92 -17.15 0.76
CA LEU A 209 -8.47 -18.52 0.97
C LEU A 209 -7.65 -18.66 2.26
N ALA A 210 -6.89 -17.62 2.61
CA ALA A 210 -6.07 -17.60 3.80
C ALA A 210 -5.89 -16.14 4.29
N GLU A 211 -5.70 -16.00 5.60
CA GLU A 211 -5.26 -14.79 6.25
C GLU A 211 -3.87 -15.02 6.84
N VAL A 212 -2.97 -14.06 6.66
CA VAL A 212 -1.61 -14.05 7.20
C VAL A 212 -1.41 -12.76 7.96
N THR A 213 -0.99 -12.85 9.22
CA THR A 213 -0.86 -11.69 10.12
C THR A 213 0.59 -11.26 10.35
N CYS A 214 1.56 -12.02 9.88
CA CYS A 214 2.96 -11.64 9.96
C CYS A 214 3.73 -12.00 8.68
N PHE A 215 4.81 -11.27 8.41
CA PHE A 215 5.61 -11.47 7.20
C PHE A 215 6.24 -12.86 7.11
N THR A 216 6.61 -13.48 8.25
CA THR A 216 7.26 -14.81 8.28
C THR A 216 6.34 -15.95 7.84
N GLU A 217 5.03 -15.76 7.91
CA GLU A 217 4.04 -16.76 7.49
C GLU A 217 3.66 -16.62 6.00
N LEU A 218 4.02 -15.50 5.36
CA LEU A 218 3.58 -15.20 4.01
C LEU A 218 4.10 -16.23 2.99
N CYS A 219 5.41 -16.44 2.96
CA CYS A 219 6.04 -17.38 2.03
C CYS A 219 5.52 -18.83 2.24
N PRO A 220 5.55 -19.41 3.45
CA PRO A 220 5.03 -20.77 3.68
C PRO A 220 3.55 -20.94 3.32
N THR A 221 2.74 -19.90 3.53
CA THR A 221 1.31 -19.96 3.19
C THR A 221 1.10 -19.97 1.69
N VAL A 222 1.81 -19.11 0.95
CA VAL A 222 1.73 -19.08 -0.51
C VAL A 222 2.26 -20.38 -1.12
N GLU A 223 3.40 -20.90 -0.64
CA GLU A 223 3.95 -22.19 -1.09
C GLU A 223 2.94 -23.32 -0.91
N LYS A 224 2.27 -23.37 0.24
CA LYS A 224 1.23 -24.37 0.51
C LYS A 224 0.03 -24.24 -0.43
N LEU A 225 -0.42 -23.02 -0.75
CA LEU A 225 -1.56 -22.79 -1.65
C LEU A 225 -1.26 -23.19 -3.09
N PHE A 226 -0.02 -23.05 -3.53
CA PHE A 226 0.43 -23.46 -4.86
C PHE A 226 0.99 -24.89 -4.92
N ASN A 227 1.09 -25.61 -3.78
CA ASN A 227 1.73 -26.93 -3.67
C ASN A 227 3.20 -26.92 -4.17
N LEU A 228 3.97 -25.88 -3.79
CA LEU A 228 5.38 -25.66 -4.18
C LEU A 228 6.35 -26.42 -3.27
#